data_561a6c2e0cd43dfe321b44fea00d3d6d
#
_entry.id   561a6c2e0cd43dfe321b44fea00d3d6d
#
_cell.length_a   1.000
_cell.length_b   1.000
_cell.length_c   1.000
_cell.angle_alpha   90.00
_cell.angle_beta   90.00
_cell.angle_gamma   90.00
#
_symmetry.space_group_name_H-M   'P 1'
#
loop_
_entity.id
_entity.type
_entity.pdbx_description
1 polymer ?
#
loop_
_entity_poly.entity_id
_entity_poly.type
_entity_poly.pdbx_seq_one_letter_code
_entity_poly.pdbx_strand_id
1 'polypeptide(L)'
;MAYTANSASSELIAGPTLSTLSSAEGNGAAFVTPEKSESGVKPARKLPNITNSGPLLDRWGRVATDLRISLTDKCNLRCIYCMPADGLQWLPKENLLSAEEIARLADIAITELGVEEIRFTGGEPLVRADLVDIISRIHQAHPDVPLAITTNGIGLEKRAAALAEAGLTRINVSLDTICRETFAALARRDKLDAVLKGIDGAAEAGLWPIKINAVLMPGLNDDQAPELLHWALAGGYQLRFIEQMPLDADNRWTREGTITAAEIREKLSAEYV
;
A
#
# COMPACT_ATOMS: atom_id res chain seq x y z
N MET A 1 -48.08 -12.17 22.17
CA MET A 1 -48.13 -10.69 22.10
C MET A 1 -47.39 -10.28 20.88
N ALA A 2 -48.11 -9.77 19.87
CA ALA A 2 -47.57 -9.38 18.56
C ALA A 2 -46.99 -7.99 18.64
N TYR A 3 -45.79 -7.80 18.10
CA TYR A 3 -45.22 -6.48 17.89
C TYR A 3 -45.40 -6.10 16.43
N THR A 4 -46.18 -5.06 16.20
CA THR A 4 -46.49 -4.46 14.90
C THR A 4 -45.31 -3.67 14.38
N ALA A 5 -44.94 -3.92 13.12
CA ALA A 5 -43.96 -3.15 12.36
C ALA A 5 -44.52 -1.77 11.99
N ASN A 6 -43.77 -0.73 12.28
CA ASN A 6 -44.05 0.62 11.84
C ASN A 6 -43.20 0.94 10.60
N SER A 7 -43.86 1.17 9.46
CA SER A 7 -43.26 1.52 8.20
C SER A 7 -42.87 3.00 8.20
N ALA A 8 -41.59 3.33 8.21
CA ALA A 8 -41.12 4.67 7.86
C ALA A 8 -40.56 4.63 6.43
N SER A 9 -41.15 5.43 5.59
CA SER A 9 -40.80 5.63 4.19
C SER A 9 -39.40 6.22 4.06
N SER A 10 -38.50 5.47 3.40
CA SER A 10 -37.19 5.96 2.99
C SER A 10 -37.33 6.72 1.67
N GLU A 11 -37.16 8.03 1.71
CA GLU A 11 -36.92 8.83 0.50
C GLU A 11 -35.55 8.46 -0.06
N LEU A 12 -35.56 7.82 -1.24
CA LEU A 12 -34.39 7.56 -2.05
C LEU A 12 -33.90 8.89 -2.63
N ILE A 13 -32.75 9.36 -2.15
CA ILE A 13 -31.99 10.42 -2.82
C ILE A 13 -31.39 9.77 -4.08
N ALA A 14 -31.90 10.18 -5.24
CA ALA A 14 -31.43 9.74 -6.53
C ALA A 14 -29.97 10.19 -6.74
N GLY A 15 -29.06 9.24 -6.87
CA GLY A 15 -27.69 9.49 -7.34
C GLY A 15 -27.68 9.88 -8.82
N PRO A 16 -26.62 10.52 -9.32
CA PRO A 16 -26.53 10.99 -10.70
C PRO A 16 -26.63 9.83 -11.68
N THR A 17 -27.53 9.96 -12.66
CA THR A 17 -27.74 9.05 -13.78
C THR A 17 -26.51 9.01 -14.68
N LEU A 18 -25.99 7.81 -14.93
CA LEU A 18 -24.99 7.54 -15.95
C LEU A 18 -25.61 7.82 -17.33
N SER A 19 -25.15 8.86 -18.01
CA SER A 19 -25.47 9.08 -19.42
C SER A 19 -24.67 8.11 -20.30
N THR A 20 -25.36 7.58 -21.26
CA THR A 20 -24.99 6.57 -22.26
C THR A 20 -23.58 6.71 -22.85
N LEU A 21 -22.79 5.65 -22.71
CA LEU A 21 -21.55 5.46 -23.45
C LEU A 21 -21.84 5.27 -24.94
N SER A 22 -21.39 6.20 -25.78
CA SER A 22 -21.28 6.04 -27.21
C SER A 22 -20.07 5.17 -27.51
N SER A 23 -20.27 4.09 -28.26
CA SER A 23 -19.24 3.17 -28.74
C SER A 23 -18.31 3.89 -29.72
N ALA A 24 -17.04 4.07 -29.33
CA ALA A 24 -15.94 4.32 -30.26
C ALA A 24 -14.84 3.30 -29.97
N GLU A 25 -14.53 2.47 -30.96
CA GLU A 25 -13.43 1.54 -30.98
C GLU A 25 -12.10 2.30 -30.91
N GLY A 26 -11.27 1.98 -29.91
CA GLY A 26 -9.94 2.56 -29.76
C GLY A 26 -9.31 2.15 -28.43
N ASN A 27 -8.26 1.33 -28.49
CA ASN A 27 -7.44 0.93 -27.34
C ASN A 27 -6.85 2.14 -26.64
N GLY A 28 -7.32 2.44 -25.45
CA GLY A 28 -6.77 3.47 -24.58
C GLY A 28 -7.52 3.52 -23.27
N ALA A 29 -6.81 3.46 -22.15
CA ALA A 29 -7.40 3.60 -20.82
C ALA A 29 -8.17 4.92 -20.73
N ALA A 30 -9.48 4.85 -20.54
CA ALA A 30 -10.32 6.03 -20.38
C ALA A 30 -10.12 6.62 -18.98
N PHE A 31 -9.49 7.78 -18.89
CA PHE A 31 -9.56 8.62 -17.71
C PHE A 31 -10.95 9.25 -17.62
N VAL A 32 -11.70 8.92 -16.59
CA VAL A 32 -12.97 9.60 -16.30
C VAL A 32 -12.64 10.97 -15.72
N THR A 33 -12.88 12.03 -16.46
CA THR A 33 -12.84 13.40 -15.94
C THR A 33 -14.18 13.73 -15.29
N PRO A 34 -14.21 14.19 -14.02
CA PRO A 34 -15.46 14.63 -13.41
C PRO A 34 -15.98 15.91 -14.08
N GLU A 35 -17.28 15.93 -14.40
CA GLU A 35 -17.95 17.15 -14.88
C GLU A 35 -17.84 18.28 -13.87
N LYS A 36 -17.63 19.49 -14.38
CA LYS A 36 -17.46 20.72 -13.61
C LYS A 36 -18.78 21.08 -12.90
N SER A 37 -18.77 21.04 -11.56
CA SER A 37 -19.72 21.82 -10.79
C SER A 37 -19.23 23.28 -10.74
N GLU A 38 -20.02 24.22 -11.23
CA GLU A 38 -19.76 25.65 -11.11
C GLU A 38 -19.97 26.10 -9.65
N SER A 39 -18.89 26.08 -8.87
CA SER A 39 -18.86 26.84 -7.60
C SER A 39 -17.41 27.25 -7.32
N GLY A 40 -17.12 28.53 -7.56
CA GLY A 40 -16.15 29.34 -6.84
C GLY A 40 -14.70 28.86 -6.75
N VAL A 41 -14.15 28.15 -7.74
CA VAL A 41 -12.74 27.77 -7.75
C VAL A 41 -11.90 28.99 -8.17
N LYS A 42 -11.07 29.49 -7.24
CA LYS A 42 -10.06 30.50 -7.56
C LYS A 42 -9.21 30.03 -8.76
N PRO A 43 -8.89 30.92 -9.73
CA PRO A 43 -8.13 30.53 -10.90
C PRO A 43 -6.82 29.87 -10.48
N ALA A 44 -6.54 28.70 -11.06
CA ALA A 44 -5.30 27.98 -10.83
C ALA A 44 -4.12 28.91 -11.13
N ARG A 45 -3.23 29.06 -10.13
CA ARG A 45 -1.96 29.75 -10.30
C ARG A 45 -1.26 29.14 -11.52
N LYS A 46 -0.85 29.96 -12.51
CA LYS A 46 -0.08 29.49 -13.65
C LYS A 46 1.09 28.67 -13.12
N LEU A 47 1.09 27.37 -13.46
CA LEU A 47 2.25 26.52 -13.19
C LEU A 47 3.47 27.11 -13.90
N PRO A 48 4.66 27.12 -13.28
CA PRO A 48 5.87 27.49 -13.98
C PRO A 48 6.02 26.58 -15.20
N ASN A 49 6.66 27.06 -16.26
CA ASN A 49 6.95 26.27 -17.45
C ASN A 49 7.65 24.97 -16.99
N ILE A 50 6.92 23.86 -17.03
CA ILE A 50 7.47 22.55 -16.73
C ILE A 50 8.32 22.20 -17.95
N THR A 51 9.62 22.29 -17.81
CA THR A 51 10.56 21.64 -18.74
C THR A 51 10.31 20.15 -18.64
N ASN A 52 10.25 19.43 -19.76
CA ASN A 52 10.01 17.99 -19.80
C ASN A 52 11.20 17.17 -19.25
N SER A 53 12.13 17.78 -18.57
CA SER A 53 13.32 17.19 -17.95
C SER A 53 13.62 17.90 -16.63
N GLY A 54 14.13 17.15 -15.65
CA GLY A 54 14.48 17.65 -14.34
C GLY A 54 13.62 17.10 -13.21
N PRO A 55 13.86 17.51 -11.96
CA PRO A 55 13.24 16.93 -10.78
C PRO A 55 11.71 17.05 -10.78
N LEU A 56 11.04 16.05 -10.22
CA LEU A 56 9.59 16.00 -10.09
C LEU A 56 9.11 16.99 -9.03
N LEU A 57 8.75 18.20 -9.47
CA LEU A 57 8.25 19.27 -8.62
C LEU A 57 6.72 19.24 -8.55
N ASP A 58 6.19 19.29 -7.34
CA ASP A 58 4.76 19.52 -7.15
C ASP A 58 4.41 21.02 -7.23
N ARG A 59 3.11 21.34 -7.20
CA ARG A 59 2.63 22.72 -7.26
C ARG A 59 3.05 23.62 -6.10
N TRP A 60 3.60 23.05 -5.03
CA TRP A 60 4.12 23.78 -3.86
C TRP A 60 5.64 23.85 -3.82
N GLY A 61 6.32 23.34 -4.87
CA GLY A 61 7.78 23.37 -4.98
C GLY A 61 8.49 22.24 -4.22
N ARG A 62 7.77 21.18 -3.80
CA ARG A 62 8.39 20.01 -3.20
C ARG A 62 8.88 19.08 -4.30
N VAL A 63 10.10 18.59 -4.15
CA VAL A 63 10.70 17.59 -5.03
C VAL A 63 10.29 16.21 -4.57
N ALA A 64 9.77 15.36 -5.47
CA ALA A 64 9.50 13.97 -5.22
C ALA A 64 10.74 13.13 -5.56
N THR A 65 11.40 12.58 -4.56
CA THR A 65 12.62 11.76 -4.70
C THR A 65 12.37 10.27 -4.44
N ASP A 66 11.20 9.91 -3.93
CA ASP A 66 10.78 8.53 -3.68
C ASP A 66 9.87 8.03 -4.80
N LEU A 67 10.23 6.92 -5.45
CA LEU A 67 9.39 6.25 -6.44
C LEU A 67 8.80 4.96 -5.87
N ARG A 68 7.48 4.80 -5.98
CA ARG A 68 6.80 3.53 -5.68
C ARG A 68 6.38 2.85 -6.97
N ILE A 69 6.81 1.59 -7.14
CA ILE A 69 6.46 0.79 -8.32
C ILE A 69 5.56 -0.36 -7.87
N SER A 70 4.32 -0.35 -8.36
CA SER A 70 3.38 -1.47 -8.17
C SER A 70 3.68 -2.55 -9.20
N LEU A 71 4.19 -3.71 -8.75
CA LEU A 71 4.68 -4.77 -9.63
C LEU A 71 3.58 -5.73 -10.10
N THR A 72 2.49 -5.82 -9.35
CA THR A 72 1.37 -6.72 -9.62
C THR A 72 0.16 -6.30 -8.80
N ASP A 73 -1.02 -6.60 -9.28
CA ASP A 73 -2.28 -6.47 -8.55
C ASP A 73 -2.60 -7.72 -7.69
N LYS A 74 -1.93 -8.86 -7.95
CA LYS A 74 -2.15 -10.13 -7.25
C LYS A 74 -1.68 -10.04 -5.80
N CYS A 75 -2.51 -10.56 -4.88
CA CYS A 75 -2.17 -10.70 -3.47
C CYS A 75 -2.62 -12.07 -2.95
N ASN A 76 -1.88 -12.62 -2.00
CA ASN A 76 -2.17 -13.90 -1.34
C ASN A 76 -2.96 -13.72 -0.02
N LEU A 77 -3.22 -12.48 0.42
CA LEU A 77 -4.13 -12.11 1.50
C LEU A 77 -5.41 -11.43 0.98
N ARG A 78 -6.39 -11.23 1.87
CA ARG A 78 -7.68 -10.59 1.58
C ARG A 78 -8.06 -9.63 2.70
N CYS A 79 -7.13 -8.72 3.06
CA CYS A 79 -7.34 -7.80 4.18
C CYS A 79 -8.63 -7.00 4.01
N ILE A 80 -9.42 -6.95 5.09
CA ILE A 80 -10.80 -6.41 5.08
C ILE A 80 -10.86 -4.93 4.68
N TYR A 81 -9.78 -4.17 4.93
CA TYR A 81 -9.66 -2.76 4.59
C TYR A 81 -9.02 -2.51 3.21
N CYS A 82 -8.65 -3.55 2.46
CA CYS A 82 -7.92 -3.41 1.20
C CYS A 82 -8.63 -4.10 0.03
N MET A 83 -9.15 -5.31 0.22
CA MET A 83 -9.60 -6.15 -0.88
C MET A 83 -10.88 -6.91 -0.53
N PRO A 84 -11.82 -7.10 -1.50
CA PRO A 84 -12.99 -7.94 -1.29
C PRO A 84 -12.61 -9.38 -0.94
N ALA A 85 -13.51 -10.09 -0.23
CA ALA A 85 -13.28 -11.48 0.19
C ALA A 85 -12.98 -12.41 -1.01
N ASP A 86 -13.69 -12.24 -2.10
CA ASP A 86 -13.56 -13.03 -3.34
C ASP A 86 -12.35 -12.61 -4.19
N GLY A 87 -11.67 -11.52 -3.79
CA GLY A 87 -10.56 -10.94 -4.53
C GLY A 87 -11.04 -10.02 -5.66
N LEU A 88 -10.10 -9.69 -6.56
CA LEU A 88 -10.33 -8.85 -7.72
C LEU A 88 -10.11 -9.66 -9.00
N GLN A 89 -10.61 -9.16 -10.11
CA GLN A 89 -10.23 -9.67 -11.43
C GLN A 89 -8.79 -9.17 -11.70
N TRP A 90 -7.84 -10.13 -11.71
CA TRP A 90 -6.43 -9.83 -11.89
C TRP A 90 -6.13 -9.41 -13.32
N LEU A 91 -5.19 -8.49 -13.47
CA LEU A 91 -4.67 -8.11 -14.76
C LEU A 91 -4.02 -9.33 -15.46
N PRO A 92 -4.27 -9.52 -16.75
CA PRO A 92 -3.55 -10.49 -17.58
C PRO A 92 -2.03 -10.21 -17.52
N LYS A 93 -1.21 -11.27 -17.61
CA LYS A 93 0.25 -11.15 -17.52
C LYS A 93 0.83 -10.21 -18.59
N GLU A 94 0.24 -10.19 -19.76
CA GLU A 94 0.62 -9.35 -20.91
C GLU A 94 0.39 -7.84 -20.65
N ASN A 95 -0.43 -7.49 -19.67
CA ASN A 95 -0.68 -6.11 -19.26
C ASN A 95 0.23 -5.65 -18.10
N LEU A 96 1.09 -6.53 -17.61
CA LEU A 96 2.10 -6.18 -16.61
C LEU A 96 3.42 -5.87 -17.31
N LEU A 97 4.12 -4.85 -16.83
CA LEU A 97 5.45 -4.52 -17.31
C LEU A 97 6.43 -5.69 -17.07
N SER A 98 7.29 -5.94 -18.04
CA SER A 98 8.41 -6.89 -17.91
C SER A 98 9.49 -6.35 -16.97
N ALA A 99 10.44 -7.22 -16.58
CA ALA A 99 11.58 -6.81 -15.75
C ALA A 99 12.44 -5.75 -16.46
N GLU A 100 12.62 -5.87 -17.77
CA GLU A 100 13.35 -4.90 -18.61
C GLU A 100 12.65 -3.53 -18.64
N GLU A 101 11.34 -3.53 -18.83
CA GLU A 101 10.56 -2.29 -18.87
C GLU A 101 10.58 -1.58 -17.52
N ILE A 102 10.46 -2.32 -16.41
CA ILE A 102 10.55 -1.77 -15.06
C ILE A 102 11.94 -1.20 -14.80
N ALA A 103 13.00 -1.92 -15.16
CA ALA A 103 14.38 -1.46 -15.01
C ALA A 103 14.63 -0.17 -15.85
N ARG A 104 14.11 -0.12 -17.09
CA ARG A 104 14.19 1.06 -17.93
C ARG A 104 13.46 2.27 -17.33
N LEU A 105 12.25 2.06 -16.77
CA LEU A 105 11.50 3.16 -16.12
C LEU A 105 12.21 3.62 -14.86
N ALA A 106 12.80 2.72 -14.09
CA ALA A 106 13.60 3.06 -12.91
C ALA A 106 14.86 3.88 -13.31
N ASP A 107 15.55 3.48 -14.38
CA ASP A 107 16.69 4.21 -14.92
C ASP A 107 16.35 5.65 -15.31
N ILE A 108 15.27 5.84 -16.08
CA ILE A 108 14.76 7.18 -16.42
C ILE A 108 14.41 7.99 -15.18
N ALA A 109 13.73 7.37 -14.20
CA ALA A 109 13.34 8.04 -12.98
C ALA A 109 14.54 8.53 -12.15
N ILE A 110 15.59 7.73 -12.09
CA ILE A 110 16.83 8.07 -11.37
C ILE A 110 17.62 9.14 -12.15
N THR A 111 17.89 8.90 -13.43
CA THR A 111 18.83 9.73 -14.21
C THR A 111 18.22 11.07 -14.64
N GLU A 112 16.93 11.07 -15.02
CA GLU A 112 16.28 12.23 -15.62
C GLU A 112 15.38 13.00 -14.65
N LEU A 113 14.80 12.30 -13.64
CA LEU A 113 13.78 12.88 -12.75
C LEU A 113 14.26 13.08 -11.31
N GLY A 114 15.48 12.65 -10.98
CA GLY A 114 16.09 12.86 -9.68
C GLY A 114 15.49 11.98 -8.57
N VAL A 115 15.04 10.78 -8.90
CA VAL A 115 14.61 9.79 -7.91
C VAL A 115 15.83 9.25 -7.17
N GLU A 116 15.77 9.26 -5.84
CA GLU A 116 16.85 8.85 -4.93
C GLU A 116 16.56 7.53 -4.23
N GLU A 117 15.31 7.06 -4.24
CA GLU A 117 14.90 5.81 -3.61
C GLU A 117 13.78 5.14 -4.41
N ILE A 118 13.83 3.80 -4.54
CA ILE A 118 12.76 3.02 -5.16
C ILE A 118 12.17 2.04 -4.15
N ARG A 119 10.83 2.00 -4.10
CA ARG A 119 10.10 1.04 -3.27
C ARG A 119 9.14 0.22 -4.12
N PHE A 120 9.36 -1.08 -4.14
CA PHE A 120 8.47 -2.03 -4.79
C PHE A 120 7.29 -2.38 -3.89
N THR A 121 6.12 -2.43 -4.51
CA THR A 121 4.85 -2.76 -3.86
C THR A 121 3.92 -3.44 -4.88
N GLY A 122 2.63 -3.43 -4.65
CA GLY A 122 1.62 -3.98 -5.54
C GLY A 122 0.45 -4.49 -4.72
N GLY A 123 -0.17 -5.58 -5.13
CA GLY A 123 -0.92 -6.43 -4.24
C GLY A 123 0.05 -7.05 -3.24
N GLU A 124 0.83 -8.05 -3.68
CA GLU A 124 1.95 -8.60 -2.92
C GLU A 124 3.14 -8.84 -3.86
N PRO A 125 4.24 -8.08 -3.74
CA PRO A 125 5.39 -8.20 -4.64
C PRO A 125 6.09 -9.56 -4.59
N LEU A 126 6.04 -10.27 -3.45
CA LEU A 126 6.65 -11.61 -3.34
C LEU A 126 5.96 -12.68 -4.21
N VAL A 127 4.73 -12.45 -4.70
CA VAL A 127 4.09 -13.40 -5.62
C VAL A 127 4.61 -13.26 -7.05
N ARG A 128 5.36 -12.18 -7.34
CA ARG A 128 5.98 -11.98 -8.64
C ARG A 128 7.27 -12.80 -8.75
N ALA A 129 7.33 -13.67 -9.76
CA ALA A 129 8.43 -14.65 -9.88
C ALA A 129 9.78 -13.98 -10.19
N ASP A 130 9.79 -12.97 -11.05
CA ASP A 130 10.97 -12.24 -11.54
C ASP A 130 11.38 -11.04 -10.65
N LEU A 131 10.87 -10.96 -9.40
CA LEU A 131 11.19 -9.87 -8.47
C LEU A 131 12.70 -9.73 -8.21
N VAL A 132 13.42 -10.85 -8.05
CA VAL A 132 14.88 -10.87 -7.84
C VAL A 132 15.60 -10.30 -9.06
N ASP A 133 15.18 -10.66 -10.28
CA ASP A 133 15.74 -10.14 -11.53
C ASP A 133 15.50 -8.63 -11.68
N ILE A 134 14.28 -8.15 -11.35
CA ILE A 134 13.98 -6.71 -11.36
C ILE A 134 14.93 -5.93 -10.45
N ILE A 135 15.08 -6.39 -9.20
CA ILE A 135 15.94 -5.73 -8.20
C ILE A 135 17.40 -5.76 -8.66
N SER A 136 17.89 -6.92 -9.13
CA SER A 136 19.26 -7.09 -9.60
C SER A 136 19.59 -6.15 -10.77
N ARG A 137 18.72 -6.03 -11.77
CA ARG A 137 18.92 -5.14 -12.94
C ARG A 137 19.05 -3.69 -12.52
N ILE A 138 18.19 -3.24 -11.61
CA ILE A 138 18.21 -1.84 -11.15
C ILE A 138 19.46 -1.59 -10.29
N HIS A 139 19.77 -2.48 -9.38
CA HIS A 139 20.95 -2.35 -8.52
C HIS A 139 22.26 -2.39 -9.30
N GLN A 140 22.37 -3.21 -10.33
CA GLN A 140 23.56 -3.24 -11.21
C GLN A 140 23.76 -1.94 -11.97
N ALA A 141 22.69 -1.29 -12.40
CA ALA A 141 22.76 0.00 -13.07
C ALA A 141 22.97 1.18 -12.10
N HIS A 142 22.40 1.08 -10.91
CA HIS A 142 22.37 2.16 -9.90
C HIS A 142 22.66 1.60 -8.49
N PRO A 143 23.92 1.20 -8.20
CA PRO A 143 24.26 0.52 -6.94
C PRO A 143 24.08 1.40 -5.69
N ASP A 144 24.10 2.71 -5.85
CA ASP A 144 23.97 3.68 -4.75
C ASP A 144 22.52 4.03 -4.41
N VAL A 145 21.55 3.62 -5.24
CA VAL A 145 20.13 3.92 -5.02
C VAL A 145 19.50 2.86 -4.10
N PRO A 146 18.99 3.24 -2.91
CA PRO A 146 18.35 2.32 -2.01
C PRO A 146 17.10 1.68 -2.63
N LEU A 147 17.04 0.35 -2.60
CA LEU A 147 15.88 -0.43 -3.04
C LEU A 147 15.15 -1.01 -1.84
N ALA A 148 13.85 -0.79 -1.75
CA ALA A 148 13.01 -1.27 -0.68
C ALA A 148 11.81 -2.06 -1.21
N ILE A 149 11.23 -2.93 -0.37
CA ILE A 149 9.98 -3.64 -0.67
C ILE A 149 8.96 -3.39 0.45
N THR A 150 7.69 -3.28 0.08
CA THR A 150 6.57 -3.36 1.03
C THR A 150 5.81 -4.65 0.75
N THR A 151 5.73 -5.53 1.74
CA THR A 151 5.22 -6.89 1.61
C THR A 151 4.39 -7.31 2.82
N ASN A 152 3.56 -8.33 2.69
CA ASN A 152 2.93 -9.00 3.83
C ASN A 152 3.82 -10.09 4.46
N GLY A 153 5.02 -10.31 3.95
CA GLY A 153 6.02 -11.19 4.52
C GLY A 153 5.85 -12.68 4.25
N ILE A 154 4.72 -13.15 3.71
CA ILE A 154 4.50 -14.58 3.47
C ILE A 154 5.44 -15.10 2.39
N GLY A 155 6.27 -16.07 2.75
CA GLY A 155 7.26 -16.70 1.86
C GLY A 155 8.57 -15.92 1.75
N LEU A 156 8.72 -14.85 2.51
CA LEU A 156 9.93 -14.03 2.52
C LEU A 156 11.14 -14.82 3.05
N GLU A 157 10.97 -15.72 4.02
CA GLU A 157 12.03 -16.57 4.57
C GLU A 157 12.79 -17.38 3.50
N LYS A 158 12.13 -17.69 2.38
CA LYS A 158 12.71 -18.42 1.25
C LYS A 158 13.40 -17.53 0.22
N ARG A 159 13.14 -16.24 0.26
CA ARG A 159 13.57 -15.30 -0.77
C ARG A 159 14.49 -14.20 -0.24
N ALA A 160 14.53 -14.00 1.07
CA ALA A 160 15.23 -12.88 1.70
C ALA A 160 16.73 -12.83 1.32
N ALA A 161 17.44 -13.95 1.38
CA ALA A 161 18.85 -14.01 1.00
C ALA A 161 19.05 -13.61 -0.48
N ALA A 162 18.28 -14.19 -1.40
CA ALA A 162 18.40 -13.85 -2.83
C ALA A 162 18.01 -12.40 -3.13
N LEU A 163 17.05 -11.83 -2.39
CA LEU A 163 16.67 -10.41 -2.52
C LEU A 163 17.78 -9.49 -1.99
N ALA A 164 18.43 -9.85 -0.88
CA ALA A 164 19.56 -9.10 -0.34
C ALA A 164 20.77 -9.16 -1.30
N GLU A 165 21.12 -10.33 -1.83
CA GLU A 165 22.16 -10.50 -2.84
C GLU A 165 21.87 -9.70 -4.12
N ALA A 166 20.62 -9.59 -4.51
CA ALA A 166 20.19 -8.78 -5.66
C ALA A 166 20.28 -7.27 -5.44
N GLY A 167 20.53 -6.81 -4.20
CA GLY A 167 20.67 -5.39 -3.86
C GLY A 167 19.48 -4.77 -3.14
N LEU A 168 18.52 -5.58 -2.64
CA LEU A 168 17.49 -5.06 -1.75
C LEU A 168 18.14 -4.60 -0.43
N THR A 169 17.88 -3.37 -0.01
CA THR A 169 18.54 -2.78 1.17
C THR A 169 17.71 -2.85 2.43
N ARG A 170 16.38 -2.72 2.33
CA ARG A 170 15.49 -2.69 3.48
C ARG A 170 14.09 -3.20 3.15
N ILE A 171 13.32 -3.47 4.21
CA ILE A 171 12.01 -4.05 4.07
C ILE A 171 10.96 -3.35 4.96
N ASN A 172 9.74 -3.21 4.42
CA ASN A 172 8.57 -2.85 5.19
C ASN A 172 7.61 -4.05 5.17
N VAL A 173 7.24 -4.55 6.33
CA VAL A 173 6.28 -5.65 6.47
C VAL A 173 4.96 -5.10 6.99
N SER A 174 3.85 -5.45 6.33
CA SER A 174 2.50 -5.14 6.80
C SER A 174 2.08 -6.20 7.80
N LEU A 175 1.92 -5.80 9.08
CA LEU A 175 1.51 -6.66 10.17
C LEU A 175 0.69 -5.86 11.18
N ASP A 176 -0.61 -6.07 11.20
CA ASP A 176 -1.56 -5.28 11.98
C ASP A 176 -1.72 -5.77 13.43
N THR A 177 -1.29 -7.00 13.73
CA THR A 177 -1.39 -7.66 15.04
C THR A 177 -0.51 -8.89 15.09
N ILE A 178 -0.10 -9.29 16.31
CA ILE A 178 0.55 -10.57 16.62
C ILE A 178 -0.41 -11.58 17.27
N CYS A 179 -1.69 -11.23 17.43
CA CYS A 179 -2.73 -12.15 17.86
C CYS A 179 -3.27 -12.92 16.64
N ARG A 180 -3.22 -14.27 16.71
CA ARG A 180 -3.56 -15.14 15.57
C ARG A 180 -5.01 -14.99 15.12
N GLU A 181 -5.93 -14.94 16.07
CA GLU A 181 -7.36 -14.82 15.82
C GLU A 181 -7.68 -13.50 15.12
N THR A 182 -7.12 -12.43 15.64
CA THR A 182 -7.27 -11.08 15.08
C THR A 182 -6.63 -10.99 13.69
N PHE A 183 -5.43 -11.54 13.52
CA PHE A 183 -4.78 -11.61 12.20
C PHE A 183 -5.63 -12.36 11.19
N ALA A 184 -6.14 -13.53 11.57
CA ALA A 184 -6.98 -14.35 10.69
C ALA A 184 -8.28 -13.63 10.30
N ALA A 185 -8.87 -12.86 11.21
CA ALA A 185 -10.05 -12.03 10.96
C ALA A 185 -9.74 -10.87 10.01
N LEU A 186 -8.66 -10.12 10.26
CA LEU A 186 -8.25 -8.96 9.45
C LEU A 186 -7.77 -9.36 8.04
N ALA A 187 -6.92 -10.38 7.95
CA ALA A 187 -6.33 -10.83 6.69
C ALA A 187 -7.18 -11.85 5.92
N ARG A 188 -8.26 -12.33 6.53
CA ARG A 188 -9.14 -13.43 6.03
C ARG A 188 -8.34 -14.70 5.68
N ARG A 189 -7.19 -14.89 6.31
CA ARG A 189 -6.28 -16.04 6.15
C ARG A 189 -5.50 -16.26 7.44
N ASP A 190 -5.45 -17.49 7.94
CA ASP A 190 -4.57 -17.85 9.07
C ASP A 190 -3.13 -18.08 8.57
N LYS A 191 -2.34 -17.01 8.52
CA LYS A 191 -0.97 -17.00 8.01
C LYS A 191 0.01 -16.24 8.91
N LEU A 192 -0.34 -15.94 10.16
CA LEU A 192 0.52 -15.17 11.06
C LEU A 192 1.91 -15.78 11.19
N ASP A 193 2.03 -17.10 11.44
CA ASP A 193 3.31 -17.77 11.59
C ASP A 193 4.19 -17.63 10.33
N ALA A 194 3.58 -17.61 9.15
CA ALA A 194 4.32 -17.43 7.90
C ALA A 194 4.86 -15.99 7.75
N VAL A 195 4.11 -15.00 8.24
CA VAL A 195 4.57 -13.60 8.28
C VAL A 195 5.73 -13.45 9.26
N LEU A 196 5.60 -13.97 10.49
CA LEU A 196 6.65 -13.89 11.51
C LEU A 196 7.94 -14.59 11.04
N LYS A 197 7.85 -15.78 10.47
CA LYS A 197 9.00 -16.46 9.84
C LYS A 197 9.62 -15.65 8.71
N GLY A 198 8.80 -14.93 7.94
CA GLY A 198 9.28 -14.02 6.90
C GLY A 198 10.09 -12.86 7.47
N ILE A 199 9.67 -12.30 8.60
CA ILE A 199 10.38 -11.23 9.31
C ILE A 199 11.72 -11.76 9.84
N ASP A 200 11.73 -12.95 10.46
CA ASP A 200 12.95 -13.59 10.94
C ASP A 200 13.93 -13.83 9.79
N GLY A 201 13.45 -14.38 8.66
CA GLY A 201 14.29 -14.60 7.48
C GLY A 201 14.84 -13.32 6.87
N ALA A 202 14.10 -12.19 6.95
CA ALA A 202 14.61 -10.89 6.53
C ALA A 202 15.74 -10.39 7.46
N ALA A 203 15.57 -10.58 8.78
CA ALA A 203 16.58 -10.23 9.77
C ALA A 203 17.87 -11.04 9.57
N GLU A 204 17.76 -12.36 9.38
CA GLU A 204 18.86 -13.26 9.09
C GLU A 204 19.60 -12.91 7.78
N ALA A 205 18.88 -12.44 6.78
CA ALA A 205 19.44 -11.98 5.51
C ALA A 205 20.05 -10.57 5.56
N GLY A 206 20.00 -9.89 6.70
CA GLY A 206 20.58 -8.56 6.86
C GLY A 206 19.75 -7.41 6.25
N LEU A 207 18.48 -7.62 5.97
CA LEU A 207 17.57 -6.60 5.40
C LEU A 207 17.09 -5.61 6.48
N TRP A 208 17.98 -4.78 6.97
CA TRP A 208 17.73 -3.80 8.01
C TRP A 208 17.74 -2.36 7.48
N PRO A 209 16.95 -1.41 8.07
CA PRO A 209 15.96 -1.63 9.14
C PRO A 209 14.71 -2.34 8.66
N ILE A 210 14.19 -3.26 9.48
CA ILE A 210 12.86 -3.86 9.26
C ILE A 210 11.81 -2.91 9.83
N LYS A 211 10.89 -2.46 8.97
CA LYS A 211 9.80 -1.57 9.35
C LYS A 211 8.49 -2.35 9.33
N ILE A 212 7.78 -2.30 10.46
CA ILE A 212 6.45 -2.90 10.58
C ILE A 212 5.42 -1.80 10.39
N ASN A 213 4.51 -1.98 9.43
CA ASN A 213 3.41 -1.08 9.19
C ASN A 213 2.13 -1.75 9.71
N ALA A 214 1.42 -1.10 10.61
CA ALA A 214 0.19 -1.60 11.21
C ALA A 214 -0.96 -0.59 11.04
N VAL A 215 -2.07 -1.05 10.46
CA VAL A 215 -3.33 -0.31 10.42
C VAL A 215 -4.15 -0.71 11.64
N LEU A 216 -4.52 0.26 12.47
CA LEU A 216 -5.41 0.02 13.60
C LEU A 216 -6.86 0.30 13.21
N MET A 217 -7.73 -0.63 13.59
CA MET A 217 -9.17 -0.56 13.35
C MET A 217 -9.91 -0.66 14.69
N PRO A 218 -10.77 0.33 15.02
CA PRO A 218 -11.51 0.36 16.28
C PRO A 218 -12.31 -0.92 16.53
N GLY A 219 -12.15 -1.48 17.72
CA GLY A 219 -12.86 -2.70 18.15
C GLY A 219 -12.36 -4.00 17.51
N LEU A 220 -11.26 -3.97 16.75
CA LEU A 220 -10.65 -5.15 16.13
C LEU A 220 -9.23 -5.43 16.66
N ASN A 221 -8.34 -4.46 16.56
CA ASN A 221 -6.94 -4.59 16.98
C ASN A 221 -6.38 -3.33 17.64
N ASP A 222 -7.21 -2.32 17.89
CA ASP A 222 -6.76 -1.05 18.46
C ASP A 222 -6.38 -1.15 19.96
N ASP A 223 -6.91 -2.14 20.66
CA ASP A 223 -6.52 -2.50 22.03
C ASP A 223 -5.21 -3.30 22.10
N GLN A 224 -4.76 -3.86 20.96
CA GLN A 224 -3.52 -4.65 20.85
C GLN A 224 -2.30 -3.78 20.47
N ALA A 225 -2.47 -2.48 20.28
CA ALA A 225 -1.40 -1.58 19.90
C ALA A 225 -0.22 -1.58 20.89
N PRO A 226 -0.40 -1.58 22.24
CA PRO A 226 0.70 -1.67 23.18
C PRO A 226 1.49 -2.98 23.08
N GLU A 227 0.81 -4.11 22.94
CA GLU A 227 1.43 -5.42 22.79
C GLU A 227 2.26 -5.52 21.50
N LEU A 228 1.72 -5.03 20.39
CA LEU A 228 2.42 -4.97 19.10
C LEU A 228 3.66 -4.07 19.19
N LEU A 229 3.56 -2.93 19.90
CA LEU A 229 4.70 -2.04 20.12
C LEU A 229 5.77 -2.73 20.97
N HIS A 230 5.39 -3.39 22.06
CA HIS A 230 6.32 -4.14 22.90
C HIS A 230 7.07 -5.20 22.10
N TRP A 231 6.36 -6.01 21.32
CA TRP A 231 6.94 -7.01 20.44
C TRP A 231 7.92 -6.39 19.42
N ALA A 232 7.52 -5.30 18.78
CA ALA A 232 8.38 -4.64 17.79
C ALA A 232 9.67 -4.07 18.42
N LEU A 233 9.57 -3.46 19.58
CA LEU A 233 10.74 -2.95 20.32
C LEU A 233 11.68 -4.07 20.75
N ALA A 234 11.14 -5.18 21.26
CA ALA A 234 11.92 -6.34 21.65
C ALA A 234 12.69 -6.96 20.45
N GLY A 235 12.09 -6.93 19.25
CA GLY A 235 12.72 -7.38 18.01
C GLY A 235 13.65 -6.36 17.35
N GLY A 236 13.75 -5.12 17.86
CA GLY A 236 14.50 -4.03 17.25
C GLY A 236 13.85 -3.48 15.96
N TYR A 237 12.58 -3.76 15.74
CA TYR A 237 11.84 -3.32 14.55
C TYR A 237 11.34 -1.87 14.70
N GLN A 238 11.19 -1.18 13.57
CA GLN A 238 10.59 0.14 13.51
C GLN A 238 9.08 0.03 13.27
N LEU A 239 8.28 0.09 14.32
CA LEU A 239 6.83 0.07 14.19
C LEU A 239 6.29 1.43 13.73
N ARG A 240 5.31 1.40 12.83
CA ARG A 240 4.55 2.53 12.33
C ARG A 240 3.07 2.21 12.35
N PHE A 241 2.33 2.95 13.12
CA PHE A 241 0.87 2.92 13.03
C PHE A 241 0.40 3.82 11.88
N ILE A 242 -0.54 3.33 11.12
CA ILE A 242 -1.11 3.99 9.94
C ILE A 242 -2.61 4.17 10.17
N GLU A 243 -3.09 5.40 10.09
CA GLU A 243 -4.53 5.67 10.07
C GLU A 243 -5.15 5.02 8.83
N GLN A 244 -6.29 4.37 9.00
CA GLN A 244 -6.99 3.75 7.89
C GLN A 244 -7.38 4.80 6.84
N MET A 245 -7.01 4.54 5.60
CA MET A 245 -7.36 5.40 4.46
C MET A 245 -8.63 4.90 3.75
N PRO A 246 -9.37 5.78 3.04
CA PRO A 246 -10.58 5.43 2.28
C PRO A 246 -10.23 4.69 0.98
N LEU A 247 -9.55 3.54 1.09
CA LEU A 247 -9.05 2.76 -0.05
C LEU A 247 -9.66 1.35 -0.10
N ASP A 248 -10.62 1.05 0.78
CA ASP A 248 -11.31 -0.23 0.80
C ASP A 248 -12.21 -0.40 -0.42
N ALA A 249 -12.12 -1.57 -1.07
CA ALA A 249 -12.88 -1.85 -2.29
C ALA A 249 -14.39 -1.93 -2.05
N ASP A 250 -14.82 -2.17 -0.81
CA ASP A 250 -16.23 -2.27 -0.42
C ASP A 250 -16.84 -0.90 -0.05
N ASN A 251 -16.08 0.20 -0.08
CA ASN A 251 -16.47 1.56 0.32
C ASN A 251 -17.11 1.63 1.72
N ARG A 252 -16.59 0.87 2.67
CA ARG A 252 -17.07 0.82 4.07
C ARG A 252 -16.36 1.81 4.98
N TRP A 253 -15.31 2.44 4.49
CA TRP A 253 -14.55 3.41 5.27
C TRP A 253 -15.44 4.59 5.67
N THR A 254 -15.39 4.95 6.95
CA THR A 254 -15.97 6.18 7.46
C THR A 254 -14.95 6.88 8.35
N ARG A 255 -15.07 8.19 8.46
CA ARG A 255 -14.16 8.96 9.30
C ARG A 255 -14.35 8.64 10.78
N GLU A 256 -15.59 8.40 11.19
CA GLU A 256 -15.97 8.04 12.56
C GLU A 256 -15.48 6.63 12.94
N GLY A 257 -15.30 5.75 11.96
CA GLY A 257 -14.76 4.39 12.12
C GLY A 257 -13.23 4.34 12.04
N THR A 258 -12.54 5.48 12.04
CA THR A 258 -11.07 5.55 11.94
C THR A 258 -10.47 5.99 13.27
N ILE A 259 -9.46 5.27 13.75
CA ILE A 259 -8.66 5.71 14.91
C ILE A 259 -7.58 6.69 14.44
N THR A 260 -7.50 7.83 15.10
CA THR A 260 -6.56 8.91 14.78
C THR A 260 -5.20 8.69 15.43
N ALA A 261 -4.15 9.34 14.91
CA ALA A 261 -2.82 9.31 15.51
C ALA A 261 -2.80 9.88 16.95
N ALA A 262 -3.74 10.79 17.29
CA ALA A 262 -3.88 11.31 18.65
C ALA A 262 -4.40 10.23 19.60
N GLU A 263 -5.46 9.51 19.21
CA GLU A 263 -6.03 8.41 19.99
C GLU A 263 -5.06 7.23 20.13
N ILE A 264 -4.29 6.91 19.07
CA ILE A 264 -3.23 5.89 19.14
C ILE A 264 -2.17 6.30 20.18
N ARG A 265 -1.72 7.57 20.17
CA ARG A 265 -0.75 8.06 21.15
C ARG A 265 -1.30 8.03 22.56
N GLU A 266 -2.56 8.38 22.77
CA GLU A 266 -3.21 8.32 24.07
C GLU A 266 -3.21 6.89 24.63
N LYS A 267 -3.61 5.91 23.81
CA LYS A 267 -3.57 4.49 24.17
C LYS A 267 -2.16 4.03 24.56
N LEU A 268 -1.15 4.42 23.80
CA LEU A 268 0.24 4.03 24.07
C LEU A 268 0.83 4.76 25.30
N SER A 269 0.42 6.01 25.55
CA SER A 269 0.91 6.81 26.70
C SER A 269 0.50 6.23 28.06
N ALA A 270 -0.47 5.32 28.10
CA ALA A 270 -0.83 4.61 29.33
C ALA A 270 0.28 3.64 29.79
N GLU A 271 1.12 3.16 28.88
CA GLU A 271 2.16 2.16 29.14
C GLU A 271 3.59 2.67 28.83
N TYR A 272 3.71 3.65 27.94
CA TYR A 272 4.99 4.18 27.46
C TYR A 272 5.04 5.70 27.68
N VAL A 273 6.01 6.16 28.44
CA VAL A 273 6.25 7.58 28.76
C VAL A 273 7.32 8.15 27.84
#